data_901d5ec606513f0e479c939d08ef97c7
#
_entry.id   901d5ec606513f0e479c939d08ef97c7
#
_cell.length_a   1.000
_cell.length_b   1.000
_cell.length_c   1.000
_cell.angle_alpha   90.00
_cell.angle_beta   90.00
_cell.angle_gamma   90.00
#
_symmetry.space_group_name_H-M   'P 1'
#
loop_
_entity.id
_entity.type
_entity.pdbx_description
1 polymer ?
#
loop_
_entity_poly.entity_id
_entity_poly.type
_entity_poly.pdbx_seq_one_letter_code
_entity_poly.pdbx_strand_id
1 'polypeptide(L)'
;EVKANGRLRVTNLGGMRAENGETENVRVYTRGGKVYEGTLQLCNASVHVNGDYGKTERTFDTTEVLLDEAVTSADETRALGIETGDIVCFDPRTRVTASGYIKSRFLDDKLSVGILLGFAKYLRDENKQLPRRTYVHVTVYEEVGHGGAGSVPAGVTESISVDMGCV
;
A
#
# COMPACT_ATOMS: atom_id res chain seq x y z
N GLU A 1 -16.56 0.01 2.07
CA GLU A 1 -18.01 0.26 1.98
C GLU A 1 -18.27 1.53 1.17
N VAL A 2 -19.25 1.47 0.26
CA VAL A 2 -19.74 2.67 -0.44
C VAL A 2 -20.75 3.37 0.45
N LYS A 3 -20.49 4.62 0.82
CA LYS A 3 -21.35 5.44 1.69
C LYS A 3 -22.48 6.08 0.91
N ALA A 4 -23.55 6.49 1.60
CA ALA A 4 -24.73 7.12 0.99
C ALA A 4 -24.40 8.38 0.17
N ASN A 5 -23.33 9.11 0.53
CA ASN A 5 -22.84 10.30 -0.17
C ASN A 5 -21.89 9.99 -1.34
N GLY A 6 -21.79 8.73 -1.78
CA GLY A 6 -20.90 8.29 -2.86
C GLY A 6 -19.44 8.10 -2.48
N ARG A 7 -19.03 8.50 -1.29
CA ARG A 7 -17.65 8.34 -0.81
C ARG A 7 -17.40 6.94 -0.28
N LEU A 8 -16.10 6.58 -0.06
CA LEU A 8 -15.76 5.23 0.38
C LEU A 8 -15.26 5.25 1.82
N ARG A 9 -15.85 4.38 2.65
CA ARG A 9 -15.25 3.98 3.92
C ARG A 9 -14.26 2.86 3.65
N VAL A 10 -13.06 2.99 4.22
CA VAL A 10 -11.98 2.02 4.08
C VAL A 10 -11.61 1.42 5.43
N THR A 11 -10.90 0.29 5.40
CA THR A 11 -10.25 -0.32 6.55
C THR A 11 -8.85 -0.73 6.15
N ASN A 12 -7.92 -0.75 7.09
CA ASN A 12 -6.56 -1.18 6.84
C ASN A 12 -6.46 -2.71 6.69
N LEU A 13 -5.47 -3.15 5.93
CA LEU A 13 -5.09 -4.56 5.78
C LEU A 13 -3.83 -4.92 6.58
N GLY A 14 -3.14 -3.95 7.14
CA GLY A 14 -1.92 -4.13 7.92
C GLY A 14 -1.76 -3.00 8.92
N GLY A 15 -0.53 -2.66 9.28
CA GLY A 15 -0.19 -1.69 10.32
C GLY A 15 -0.40 -0.21 9.96
N MET A 16 -0.91 0.11 8.77
CA MET A 16 -1.10 1.48 8.34
C MET A 16 -2.10 2.24 9.23
N ARG A 17 -1.78 3.46 9.60
CA ARG A 17 -2.63 4.36 10.37
C ARG A 17 -3.26 5.42 9.48
N ALA A 18 -4.49 5.81 9.80
CA ALA A 18 -5.24 6.81 9.03
C ALA A 18 -4.55 8.20 9.07
N GLU A 19 -3.88 8.53 10.18
CA GLU A 19 -3.13 9.79 10.32
C GLU A 19 -2.06 9.96 9.24
N ASN A 20 -1.46 8.84 8.80
CA ASN A 20 -0.43 8.84 7.76
C ASN A 20 -1.02 8.95 6.35
N GLY A 21 -2.33 8.88 6.22
CA GLY A 21 -3.05 8.87 4.95
C GLY A 21 -3.90 10.11 4.70
N GLU A 22 -4.14 10.96 5.70
CA GLU A 22 -4.94 12.17 5.51
C GLU A 22 -4.32 13.07 4.42
N THR A 23 -5.13 13.51 3.47
CA THR A 23 -4.77 14.31 2.28
C THR A 23 -3.90 13.61 1.23
N GLU A 24 -3.67 12.31 1.37
CA GLU A 24 -2.91 11.57 0.37
C GLU A 24 -3.79 11.11 -0.79
N ASN A 25 -3.21 11.15 -1.98
CA ASN A 25 -3.82 10.57 -3.18
C ASN A 25 -3.89 9.05 -3.06
N VAL A 26 -4.99 8.52 -3.54
CA VAL A 26 -5.24 7.07 -3.57
C VAL A 26 -5.70 6.61 -4.95
N ARG A 27 -5.54 5.33 -5.22
CA ARG A 27 -6.13 4.63 -6.36
C ARG A 27 -7.02 3.51 -5.86
N VAL A 28 -8.22 3.45 -6.40
CA VAL A 28 -9.20 2.41 -6.12
C VAL A 28 -9.16 1.40 -7.25
N TYR A 29 -8.71 0.19 -6.97
CA TYR A 29 -8.63 -0.92 -7.91
C TYR A 29 -9.86 -1.79 -7.77
N THR A 30 -10.72 -1.79 -8.79
CA THR A 30 -11.93 -2.59 -8.79
C THR A 30 -11.66 -4.02 -9.23
N ARG A 31 -12.47 -4.96 -8.78
CA ARG A 31 -12.40 -6.35 -9.25
C ARG A 31 -12.65 -6.48 -10.76
N GLY A 32 -13.38 -5.54 -11.35
CA GLY A 32 -13.60 -5.45 -12.79
C GLY A 32 -12.40 -4.92 -13.58
N GLY A 33 -11.27 -4.60 -12.92
CA GLY A 33 -10.03 -4.14 -13.55
C GLY A 33 -9.99 -2.66 -13.87
N LYS A 34 -10.99 -1.87 -13.45
CA LYS A 34 -10.94 -0.41 -13.56
C LYS A 34 -10.16 0.18 -12.38
N VAL A 35 -9.57 1.36 -12.61
CA VAL A 35 -8.84 2.11 -11.60
C VAL A 35 -9.40 3.53 -11.56
N TYR A 36 -9.73 4.00 -10.36
CA TYR A 36 -10.18 5.37 -10.11
C TYR A 36 -9.23 6.07 -9.15
N GLU A 37 -9.14 7.38 -9.28
CA GLU A 37 -8.33 8.21 -8.38
C GLU A 37 -9.22 8.85 -7.30
N GLY A 38 -8.59 9.29 -6.22
CA GLY A 38 -9.26 9.98 -5.13
C GLY A 38 -8.30 10.41 -4.04
N THR A 39 -8.86 10.95 -2.96
CA THR A 39 -8.09 11.45 -1.81
C THR A 39 -8.69 10.92 -0.52
N LEU A 40 -7.85 10.43 0.41
CA LEU A 40 -8.29 10.16 1.77
C LEU A 40 -8.36 11.46 2.56
N GLN A 41 -9.49 11.71 3.21
CA GLN A 41 -9.71 12.92 4.03
C GLN A 41 -10.61 12.62 5.23
N LEU A 42 -10.69 13.55 6.18
CA LEU A 42 -11.73 13.49 7.21
C LEU A 42 -13.12 13.54 6.58
N CYS A 43 -14.07 12.84 7.19
CA CYS A 43 -15.49 12.91 6.79
C CYS A 43 -16.04 14.34 6.82
N ASN A 44 -15.57 15.16 7.75
CA ASN A 44 -15.86 16.60 7.82
C ASN A 44 -14.54 17.39 7.73
N ALA A 45 -14.00 17.49 6.52
CA ALA A 45 -12.64 18.00 6.27
C ALA A 45 -12.52 19.53 6.27
N SER A 46 -13.62 20.27 6.20
CA SER A 46 -13.55 21.72 6.11
C SER A 46 -13.34 22.39 7.47
N VAL A 47 -12.19 23.02 7.66
CA VAL A 47 -11.86 23.78 8.88
C VAL A 47 -12.81 24.98 9.11
N HIS A 48 -13.48 25.46 8.06
CA HIS A 48 -14.40 26.61 8.16
C HIS A 48 -15.76 26.24 8.79
N VAL A 49 -16.14 24.97 8.74
CA VAL A 49 -17.43 24.50 9.26
C VAL A 49 -17.29 23.40 10.33
N ASN A 50 -16.09 22.87 10.51
CA ASN A 50 -15.78 21.86 11.51
C ASN A 50 -14.98 22.49 12.66
N GLY A 51 -15.68 22.94 13.73
CA GLY A 51 -15.04 23.51 14.92
C GLY A 51 -14.15 22.53 15.70
N ASP A 52 -14.34 21.23 15.50
CA ASP A 52 -13.57 20.18 16.15
C ASP A 52 -12.50 19.54 15.23
N TYR A 53 -12.24 20.16 14.06
CA TYR A 53 -11.27 19.62 13.09
C TYR A 53 -9.93 19.24 13.74
N GLY A 54 -9.37 20.11 14.56
CA GLY A 54 -8.09 19.88 15.24
C GLY A 54 -8.13 18.85 16.38
N LYS A 55 -9.33 18.49 16.86
CA LYS A 55 -9.53 17.53 17.96
C LYS A 55 -10.02 16.16 17.47
N THR A 56 -10.52 16.10 16.22
CA THR A 56 -11.02 14.85 15.65
C THR A 56 -9.88 13.88 15.47
N GLU A 57 -9.94 12.73 16.12
CA GLU A 57 -8.99 11.65 15.94
C GLU A 57 -9.05 11.14 14.49
N ARG A 58 -7.89 10.89 13.88
CA ARG A 58 -7.76 10.35 12.51
C ARG A 58 -7.78 8.84 12.59
N THR A 59 -8.93 8.26 12.34
CA THR A 59 -9.15 6.81 12.25
C THR A 59 -9.78 6.48 10.90
N PHE A 60 -9.82 5.20 10.54
CA PHE A 60 -10.55 4.78 9.33
C PHE A 60 -12.07 4.93 9.46
N ASP A 61 -12.60 5.15 10.67
CA ASP A 61 -14.01 5.47 10.90
C ASP A 61 -14.32 6.96 10.72
N THR A 62 -13.35 7.82 10.99
CA THR A 62 -13.48 9.28 10.87
C THR A 62 -12.98 9.82 9.54
N THR A 63 -12.36 8.98 8.71
CA THR A 63 -11.87 9.33 7.38
C THR A 63 -12.65 8.61 6.28
N GLU A 64 -12.58 9.13 5.08
CA GLU A 64 -13.24 8.56 3.90
C GLU A 64 -12.45 8.92 2.64
N VAL A 65 -12.59 8.13 1.59
CA VAL A 65 -12.07 8.45 0.27
C VAL A 65 -13.09 9.26 -0.50
N LEU A 66 -12.72 10.45 -0.90
CA LEU A 66 -13.39 11.25 -1.92
C LEU A 66 -12.84 10.82 -3.28
N LEU A 67 -13.71 10.34 -4.16
CA LEU A 67 -13.35 9.99 -5.53
C LEU A 67 -13.23 11.25 -6.40
N ASP A 68 -12.31 11.22 -7.36
CA ASP A 68 -12.16 12.27 -8.38
C ASP A 68 -13.15 12.03 -9.54
N GLU A 69 -14.38 11.66 -9.18
CA GLU A 69 -15.48 11.35 -10.08
C GLU A 69 -16.73 12.17 -9.71
N ALA A 70 -17.55 12.47 -10.71
CA ALA A 70 -18.79 13.22 -10.50
C ALA A 70 -19.90 12.33 -9.92
N VAL A 71 -19.69 11.84 -8.71
CA VAL A 71 -20.66 10.98 -7.97
C VAL A 71 -21.04 11.63 -6.64
N THR A 72 -22.31 11.56 -6.31
CA THR A 72 -22.90 12.15 -5.09
C THR A 72 -23.75 11.17 -4.31
N SER A 73 -23.90 9.94 -4.80
CA SER A 73 -24.71 8.90 -4.21
C SER A 73 -24.02 7.52 -4.29
N ALA A 74 -24.44 6.62 -3.41
CA ALA A 74 -23.96 5.25 -3.42
C ALA A 74 -24.24 4.53 -4.75
N ASP A 75 -25.39 4.80 -5.36
CA ASP A 75 -25.79 4.14 -6.61
C ASP A 75 -24.93 4.61 -7.80
N GLU A 76 -24.60 5.90 -7.86
CA GLU A 76 -23.69 6.43 -8.87
C GLU A 76 -22.28 5.83 -8.72
N THR A 77 -21.76 5.72 -7.49
CA THR A 77 -20.47 5.10 -7.23
C THR A 77 -20.46 3.61 -7.60
N ARG A 78 -21.52 2.88 -7.27
CA ARG A 78 -21.65 1.47 -7.68
C ARG A 78 -21.79 1.31 -9.19
N ALA A 79 -22.41 2.26 -9.88
CA ALA A 79 -22.50 2.26 -11.34
C ALA A 79 -21.13 2.39 -12.02
N LEU A 80 -20.11 2.95 -11.35
CA LEU A 80 -18.70 2.91 -11.80
C LEU A 80 -18.13 1.48 -11.74
N GLY A 81 -18.73 0.59 -10.98
CA GLY A 81 -18.25 -0.77 -10.70
C GLY A 81 -17.41 -0.87 -9.44
N ILE A 82 -17.51 0.13 -8.55
CA ILE A 82 -16.84 0.13 -7.25
C ILE A 82 -17.73 -0.58 -6.24
N GLU A 83 -17.15 -1.59 -5.56
CA GLU A 83 -17.86 -2.44 -4.62
C GLU A 83 -17.08 -2.65 -3.32
N THR A 84 -17.79 -3.17 -2.31
CA THR A 84 -17.14 -3.59 -1.06
C THR A 84 -16.14 -4.73 -1.34
N GLY A 85 -14.92 -4.58 -0.87
CA GLY A 85 -13.82 -5.52 -1.09
C GLY A 85 -12.89 -5.13 -2.23
N ASP A 86 -13.14 -4.01 -2.90
CA ASP A 86 -12.16 -3.39 -3.79
C ASP A 86 -10.99 -2.82 -2.99
N ILE A 87 -9.82 -2.72 -3.61
CA ILE A 87 -8.57 -2.35 -2.94
C ILE A 87 -8.28 -0.88 -3.17
N VAL A 88 -7.99 -0.17 -2.07
CA VAL A 88 -7.53 1.22 -2.10
C VAL A 88 -6.04 1.26 -1.78
N CYS A 89 -5.24 1.79 -2.70
CA CYS A 89 -3.81 1.93 -2.55
C CYS A 89 -3.42 3.40 -2.48
N PHE A 90 -2.58 3.76 -1.52
CA PHE A 90 -1.99 5.09 -1.44
C PHE A 90 -0.92 5.29 -2.50
N ASP A 91 -0.81 6.50 -3.03
CA ASP A 91 0.29 6.85 -3.92
C ASP A 91 1.63 6.73 -3.16
N PRO A 92 2.57 5.90 -3.63
CA PRO A 92 3.87 5.75 -2.98
C PRO A 92 4.75 7.00 -3.06
N ARG A 93 4.46 7.94 -3.96
CA ARG A 93 5.23 9.18 -4.19
C ARG A 93 6.73 8.90 -4.38
N THR A 94 7.05 7.83 -5.10
CA THR A 94 8.42 7.37 -5.30
C THR A 94 9.23 8.37 -6.12
N ARG A 95 10.40 8.73 -5.62
CA ARG A 95 11.36 9.56 -6.34
C ARG A 95 12.79 9.23 -5.91
N VAL A 96 13.74 9.46 -6.81
CA VAL A 96 15.16 9.49 -6.50
C VAL A 96 15.58 10.95 -6.39
N THR A 97 16.25 11.30 -5.29
CA THR A 97 16.74 12.67 -5.07
C THR A 97 18.04 12.91 -5.86
N ALA A 98 18.42 14.16 -6.05
CA ALA A 98 19.69 14.51 -6.71
C ALA A 98 20.93 13.95 -5.97
N SER A 99 20.83 13.72 -4.66
CA SER A 99 21.87 13.10 -3.83
C SER A 99 21.87 11.56 -3.87
N GLY A 100 20.95 10.94 -4.65
CA GLY A 100 20.90 9.50 -4.82
C GLY A 100 19.99 8.75 -3.82
N TYR A 101 19.30 9.46 -2.91
CA TYR A 101 18.37 8.80 -2.00
C TYR A 101 17.09 8.38 -2.73
N ILE A 102 16.63 7.17 -2.45
CA ILE A 102 15.31 6.69 -2.83
C ILE A 102 14.34 7.10 -1.73
N LYS A 103 13.34 7.89 -2.08
CA LYS A 103 12.28 8.33 -1.17
C LYS A 103 10.94 7.82 -1.68
N SER A 104 10.23 7.05 -0.84
CA SER A 104 8.94 6.46 -1.18
C SER A 104 8.19 6.08 0.08
N ARG A 105 6.87 5.89 -0.01
CA ARG A 105 6.13 5.02 0.90
C ARG A 105 6.44 3.56 0.55
N PHE A 106 6.23 2.67 1.50
CA PHE A 106 6.31 1.22 1.28
C PHE A 106 7.70 0.73 0.83
N LEU A 107 8.79 1.39 1.30
CA LEU A 107 10.14 0.86 1.16
C LEU A 107 10.33 -0.40 1.98
N ASP A 108 9.62 -0.49 3.07
CA ASP A 108 9.37 -1.69 3.84
C ASP A 108 8.28 -2.52 3.11
N ASP A 109 8.58 -3.70 2.57
CA ASP A 109 9.97 -4.17 2.37
C ASP A 109 10.28 -4.35 0.87
N LYS A 110 9.66 -3.52 0.02
CA LYS A 110 9.90 -3.53 -1.44
C LYS A 110 11.33 -3.16 -1.81
N LEU A 111 12.04 -2.43 -0.94
CA LEU A 111 13.44 -2.08 -1.19
C LEU A 111 14.32 -3.33 -1.12
N SER A 112 14.14 -4.20 -0.12
CA SER A 112 14.88 -5.46 -0.02
C SER A 112 14.61 -6.38 -1.19
N VAL A 113 13.35 -6.44 -1.66
CA VAL A 113 13.01 -7.17 -2.89
C VAL A 113 13.78 -6.61 -4.09
N GLY A 114 13.84 -5.29 -4.22
CA GLY A 114 14.60 -4.62 -5.27
C GLY A 114 16.10 -4.92 -5.20
N ILE A 115 16.69 -4.97 -4.01
CA ILE A 115 18.11 -5.32 -3.77
C ILE A 115 18.35 -6.78 -4.19
N LEU A 116 17.49 -7.72 -3.78
CA LEU A 116 17.64 -9.14 -4.15
C LEU A 116 17.52 -9.36 -5.65
N LEU A 117 16.61 -8.67 -6.33
CA LEU A 117 16.50 -8.71 -7.79
C LEU A 117 17.72 -8.09 -8.48
N GLY A 118 18.23 -6.98 -7.96
CA GLY A 118 19.48 -6.35 -8.41
C GLY A 118 20.67 -7.28 -8.26
N PHE A 119 20.76 -7.99 -7.14
CA PHE A 119 21.79 -9.01 -6.91
C PHE A 119 21.69 -10.17 -7.90
N ALA A 120 20.49 -10.68 -8.16
CA ALA A 120 20.29 -11.72 -9.16
C ALA A 120 20.71 -11.26 -10.56
N LYS A 121 20.35 -10.00 -10.92
CA LYS A 121 20.83 -9.38 -12.16
C LYS A 121 22.35 -9.29 -12.22
N TYR A 122 23.01 -8.83 -11.17
CA TYR A 122 24.47 -8.76 -11.08
C TYR A 122 25.14 -10.12 -11.29
N LEU A 123 24.65 -11.17 -10.64
CA LEU A 123 25.19 -12.53 -10.82
C LEU A 123 25.08 -12.97 -12.28
N ARG A 124 23.97 -12.71 -12.93
CA ARG A 124 23.76 -13.05 -14.33
C ARG A 124 24.69 -12.27 -15.25
N ASP A 125 24.74 -10.95 -15.11
CA ASP A 125 25.50 -10.06 -15.99
C ASP A 125 27.01 -10.28 -15.88
N GLU A 126 27.50 -10.63 -14.68
CA GLU A 126 28.90 -10.94 -14.39
C GLU A 126 29.24 -12.44 -14.55
N ASN A 127 28.28 -13.26 -15.02
CA ASN A 127 28.41 -14.71 -15.15
C ASN A 127 28.95 -15.38 -13.87
N LYS A 128 28.47 -14.92 -12.70
CA LYS A 128 28.84 -15.46 -11.39
C LYS A 128 27.82 -16.49 -10.94
N GLN A 129 28.35 -17.52 -10.25
CA GLN A 129 27.52 -18.56 -9.64
C GLN A 129 27.69 -18.55 -8.13
N LEU A 130 26.61 -18.80 -7.44
CA LEU A 130 26.64 -19.01 -6.00
C LEU A 130 27.19 -20.41 -5.68
N PRO A 131 27.94 -20.58 -4.58
CA PRO A 131 28.54 -21.86 -4.21
C PRO A 131 27.48 -22.88 -3.75
N ARG A 132 26.27 -22.44 -3.48
CA ARG A 132 25.14 -23.26 -3.01
C ARG A 132 23.88 -22.97 -3.83
N ARG A 133 22.98 -23.95 -3.90
CA ARG A 133 21.63 -23.73 -4.41
C ARG A 133 20.92 -22.73 -3.50
N THR A 134 20.57 -21.60 -4.07
CA THR A 134 19.95 -20.47 -3.33
C THR A 134 18.55 -20.21 -3.90
N TYR A 135 17.61 -19.98 -3.01
CA TYR A 135 16.26 -19.56 -3.33
C TYR A 135 16.03 -18.15 -2.82
N VAL A 136 15.37 -17.34 -3.59
CA VAL A 136 14.81 -16.05 -3.13
C VAL A 136 13.32 -16.26 -2.93
N HIS A 137 12.87 -16.13 -1.71
CA HIS A 137 11.47 -16.24 -1.35
C HIS A 137 10.91 -14.87 -0.99
N VAL A 138 10.02 -14.35 -1.82
CA VAL A 138 9.28 -13.11 -1.56
C VAL A 138 7.93 -13.49 -1.00
N THR A 139 7.69 -13.16 0.26
CA THR A 139 6.41 -13.45 0.94
C THR A 139 5.40 -12.35 0.65
N VAL A 140 4.18 -12.70 0.27
CA VAL A 140 3.14 -11.73 -0.08
C VAL A 140 2.41 -11.22 1.18
N TYR A 141 2.35 -12.01 2.24
CA TYR A 141 1.55 -11.76 3.44
C TYR A 141 2.37 -11.39 4.67
N GLU A 142 3.65 -11.10 4.53
CA GLU A 142 4.51 -10.73 5.66
C GLU A 142 3.98 -9.47 6.36
N GLU A 143 3.65 -8.44 5.58
CA GLU A 143 3.12 -7.15 6.04
C GLU A 143 1.74 -7.21 6.75
N VAL A 144 1.12 -8.36 6.72
CA VAL A 144 -0.13 -8.65 7.44
C VAL A 144 0.03 -9.80 8.45
N GLY A 145 1.28 -10.13 8.80
CA GLY A 145 1.64 -10.98 9.93
C GLY A 145 1.72 -12.48 9.62
N HIS A 146 1.82 -12.89 8.36
CA HIS A 146 1.98 -14.30 8.02
C HIS A 146 2.61 -14.50 6.63
N GLY A 147 2.78 -15.75 6.20
CA GLY A 147 3.30 -16.11 4.86
C GLY A 147 4.72 -16.66 4.84
N GLY A 148 5.56 -16.34 5.82
CA GLY A 148 6.95 -16.77 5.85
C GLY A 148 7.17 -18.28 6.03
N ALA A 149 6.24 -18.98 6.67
CA ALA A 149 6.32 -20.42 6.92
C ALA A 149 5.88 -21.30 5.75
N GLY A 150 5.21 -20.71 4.76
CA GLY A 150 4.74 -21.44 3.58
C GLY A 150 5.81 -21.50 2.49
N SER A 151 5.84 -22.61 1.77
CA SER A 151 6.61 -22.72 0.52
C SER A 151 8.14 -22.72 0.65
N VAL A 152 8.70 -23.02 1.82
CA VAL A 152 10.15 -23.24 1.96
C VAL A 152 10.51 -24.57 1.27
N PRO A 153 11.42 -24.59 0.26
CA PRO A 153 11.78 -25.81 -0.42
C PRO A 153 12.41 -26.85 0.51
N ALA A 154 12.12 -28.13 0.26
CA ALA A 154 12.74 -29.21 1.03
C ALA A 154 14.26 -29.18 0.89
N GLY A 155 14.98 -29.44 1.96
CA GLY A 155 16.44 -29.49 1.98
C GLY A 155 17.13 -28.13 2.17
N VAL A 156 16.38 -27.07 2.43
CA VAL A 156 16.95 -25.80 2.90
C VAL A 156 17.54 -25.99 4.30
N THR A 157 18.79 -25.67 4.46
CA THR A 157 19.56 -25.82 5.72
C THR A 157 19.91 -24.49 6.37
N GLU A 158 19.76 -23.41 5.63
CA GLU A 158 20.09 -22.06 6.07
C GLU A 158 19.02 -21.09 5.54
N SER A 159 18.55 -20.18 6.37
CA SER A 159 17.61 -19.14 6.00
C SER A 159 18.15 -17.78 6.44
N ILE A 160 18.08 -16.79 5.57
CA ILE A 160 18.45 -15.40 5.85
C ILE A 160 17.22 -14.55 5.62
N SER A 161 16.81 -13.83 6.65
CA SER A 161 15.79 -12.79 6.53
C SER A 161 16.44 -11.49 6.06
N VAL A 162 15.86 -10.87 5.05
CA VAL A 162 16.29 -9.57 4.55
C VAL A 162 15.12 -8.63 4.72
N ASP A 163 15.30 -7.63 5.56
CA ASP A 163 14.24 -6.73 5.99
C ASP A 163 14.82 -5.35 6.31
N MET A 164 13.96 -4.37 6.59
CA MET A 164 14.40 -3.04 6.98
C MET A 164 14.90 -3.00 8.44
N GLY A 165 15.85 -2.10 8.72
CA GLY A 165 16.30 -1.81 10.09
C GLY A 165 15.59 -0.60 10.68
N CYS A 166 15.09 -0.73 11.90
CA CYS A 166 14.61 0.41 12.68
C CYS A 166 15.80 1.16 13.31
N VAL A 167 15.92 2.47 13.05
CA VAL A 167 16.93 3.38 13.58
C VAL A 167 16.28 4.54 14.34
#